data_b708a72988e40c7c0c41005725cfa5f2
#
_entry.id   b708a72988e40c7c0c41005725cfa5f2
#
_cell.length_a   1.000
_cell.length_b   1.000
_cell.length_c   1.000
_cell.angle_alpha   90.00
_cell.angle_beta   90.00
_cell.angle_gamma   90.00
#
_symmetry.space_group_name_H-M   'P 1'
#
loop_
_entity.id
_entity.type
_entity.pdbx_description
1 polymer ?
#
loop_
_entity_poly.entity_id
_entity_poly.type
_entity_poly.pdbx_seq_one_letter_code
_entity_poly.pdbx_strand_id
1 'polypeptide(L)'
;MNLLIVSGLSGAGKSVAMNALEDIGFFCIDNIPAALLPSITAFSKAGDNQLKRVALCMDIRGCRTPEEIEEALSQLDAQRIEYEILFLDAPDDVLMRRYSETRRRHPMSISDGLSTREAFRREREILQPLKDRADYTINTGLLSTSQNKERICDLFNQNGGAKSAMRLTNMSFGFKFGIPPEADLVLDVRCLPNPFYVPELKHKTGLDEEVVDFVMSHPEAQELLKRYESFLEYALPLYVKEGKSQLTIAVGCTGGKHRSITFARKIAEYCEKLGYKPGIQHRDSVR
;
A
#
# COMPACT_ATOMS: atom_id res chain seq x y z
N MET A 1 -5.51 9.71 21.41
CA MET A 1 -6.57 8.93 20.70
C MET A 1 -6.08 8.77 19.27
N ASN A 2 -6.13 7.59 18.74
CA ASN A 2 -5.82 7.35 17.33
C ASN A 2 -7.15 7.36 16.55
N LEU A 3 -7.45 8.45 15.86
CA LEU A 3 -8.67 8.64 15.09
C LEU A 3 -8.41 8.33 13.63
N LEU A 4 -9.14 7.36 13.08
CA LEU A 4 -9.09 6.99 11.66
C LEU A 4 -10.43 7.31 11.00
N ILE A 5 -10.42 8.16 9.99
CA ILE A 5 -11.57 8.42 9.14
C ILE A 5 -11.50 7.47 7.96
N VAL A 6 -12.48 6.60 7.82
CA VAL A 6 -12.59 5.66 6.71
C VAL A 6 -13.60 6.18 5.71
N SER A 7 -13.18 6.40 4.49
CA SER A 7 -14.07 6.83 3.41
C SER A 7 -13.78 6.10 2.10
N GLY A 8 -14.52 6.42 1.08
CA GLY A 8 -14.35 5.86 -0.25
C GLY A 8 -15.66 5.58 -0.96
N LEU A 9 -15.57 5.21 -2.21
CA LEU A 9 -16.71 5.03 -3.08
C LEU A 9 -17.64 3.89 -2.65
N SER A 10 -18.89 4.05 -2.96
CA SER A 10 -19.90 3.02 -2.77
C SER A 10 -19.54 1.77 -3.55
N GLY A 11 -19.42 0.63 -2.85
CA GLY A 11 -18.93 -0.63 -3.46
C GLY A 11 -17.40 -0.81 -3.44
N ALA A 12 -16.63 0.17 -2.94
CA ALA A 12 -15.17 0.06 -2.82
C ALA A 12 -14.67 -0.78 -1.63
N GLY A 13 -15.58 -1.34 -0.81
CA GLY A 13 -15.21 -2.28 0.27
C GLY A 13 -15.07 -1.67 1.66
N LYS A 14 -15.70 -0.53 1.93
CA LYS A 14 -15.70 0.12 3.27
C LYS A 14 -16.14 -0.81 4.40
N SER A 15 -17.22 -1.57 4.21
CA SER A 15 -17.70 -2.51 5.23
C SER A 15 -16.67 -3.60 5.57
N VAL A 16 -15.90 -4.06 4.58
CA VAL A 16 -14.80 -5.01 4.80
C VAL A 16 -13.69 -4.34 5.63
N ALA A 17 -13.41 -3.08 5.33
CA ALA A 17 -12.42 -2.29 6.06
C ALA A 17 -12.83 -2.09 7.52
N MET A 18 -14.07 -1.69 7.77
CA MET A 18 -14.59 -1.48 9.11
C MET A 18 -14.54 -2.78 9.95
N ASN A 19 -14.96 -3.92 9.38
CA ASN A 19 -14.87 -5.22 10.04
C ASN A 19 -13.41 -5.60 10.35
N ALA A 20 -12.48 -5.36 9.40
CA ALA A 20 -11.06 -5.62 9.61
C ALA A 20 -10.46 -4.76 10.74
N LEU A 21 -10.85 -3.49 10.81
CA LEU A 21 -10.42 -2.58 11.88
C LEU A 21 -10.98 -2.98 13.24
N GLU A 22 -12.24 -3.43 13.30
CA GLU A 22 -12.85 -3.97 14.52
C GLU A 22 -12.09 -5.20 15.02
N ASP A 23 -11.74 -6.14 14.13
CA ASP A 23 -10.97 -7.35 14.44
C ASP A 23 -9.59 -7.05 15.06
N ILE A 24 -8.99 -5.88 14.76
CA ILE A 24 -7.71 -5.44 15.29
C ILE A 24 -7.85 -4.40 16.42
N GLY A 25 -9.06 -4.26 16.99
CA GLY A 25 -9.31 -3.53 18.21
C GLY A 25 -9.61 -2.03 18.04
N PHE A 26 -10.07 -1.59 16.88
CA PHE A 26 -10.68 -0.27 16.74
C PHE A 26 -12.13 -0.31 17.22
N PHE A 27 -12.56 0.77 17.88
CA PHE A 27 -13.97 1.05 18.08
C PHE A 27 -14.52 1.67 16.80
N CYS A 28 -15.39 0.94 16.09
CA CYS A 28 -15.87 1.29 14.77
C CYS A 28 -17.26 1.92 14.83
N ILE A 29 -17.43 3.08 14.18
CA ILE A 29 -18.72 3.73 14.01
C ILE A 29 -18.98 3.95 12.53
N ASP A 30 -20.03 3.36 12.00
CA ASP A 30 -20.38 3.43 10.57
C ASP A 30 -21.40 4.54 10.28
N ASN A 31 -21.37 5.03 9.06
CA ASN A 31 -22.34 5.98 8.50
C ASN A 31 -22.52 7.28 9.31
N ILE A 32 -21.40 7.94 9.62
CA ILE A 32 -21.41 9.19 10.37
C ILE A 32 -21.63 10.37 9.42
N PRO A 33 -22.62 11.25 9.71
CA PRO A 33 -22.72 12.53 9.05
C PRO A 33 -21.51 13.43 9.32
N ALA A 34 -21.02 14.16 8.31
CA ALA A 34 -19.87 15.06 8.44
C ALA A 34 -20.05 16.05 9.62
N ALA A 35 -21.24 16.60 9.79
CA ALA A 35 -21.55 17.55 10.86
C ALA A 35 -21.37 16.99 12.29
N LEU A 36 -21.40 15.67 12.48
CA LEU A 36 -21.21 15.03 13.79
C LEU A 36 -19.74 14.72 14.10
N LEU A 37 -18.86 14.78 13.11
CA LEU A 37 -17.46 14.43 13.26
C LEU A 37 -16.75 15.20 14.40
N PRO A 38 -16.90 16.52 14.54
CA PRO A 38 -16.30 17.28 15.65
C PRO A 38 -16.87 16.91 17.03
N SER A 39 -18.14 16.52 17.08
CA SER A 39 -18.82 16.18 18.34
C SER A 39 -18.36 14.82 18.89
N ILE A 40 -18.08 13.86 18.02
CA ILE A 40 -17.61 12.51 18.42
C ILE A 40 -16.26 12.59 19.13
N THR A 41 -15.40 13.50 18.69
CA THR A 41 -14.08 13.69 19.30
C THR A 41 -14.18 14.27 20.73
N ALA A 42 -15.25 14.97 21.06
CA ALA A 42 -15.49 15.46 22.41
C ALA A 42 -15.77 14.32 23.41
N PHE A 43 -16.42 13.25 22.99
CA PHE A 43 -16.65 12.08 23.83
C PHE A 43 -15.36 11.36 24.23
N SER A 44 -14.36 11.38 23.38
CA SER A 44 -13.08 10.71 23.67
C SER A 44 -12.24 11.44 24.72
N LYS A 45 -12.47 12.75 24.93
CA LYS A 45 -11.81 13.55 25.98
C LYS A 45 -12.43 13.35 27.36
N ALA A 46 -13.63 12.76 27.44
CA ALA A 46 -14.36 12.58 28.69
C ALA A 46 -13.89 11.42 29.60
N GLY A 47 -12.72 10.82 29.29
CA GLY A 47 -12.00 10.01 30.28
C GLY A 47 -12.25 8.49 30.25
N ASP A 48 -12.93 7.94 29.27
CA ASP A 48 -13.08 6.50 29.16
C ASP A 48 -11.89 5.88 28.39
N ASN A 49 -11.07 5.10 29.10
CA ASN A 49 -9.86 4.44 28.57
C ASN A 49 -10.16 3.42 27.45
N GLN A 50 -11.42 3.20 27.10
CA GLN A 50 -11.85 2.23 26.09
C GLN A 50 -11.72 2.76 24.64
N LEU A 51 -11.65 4.08 24.44
CA LEU A 51 -11.62 4.69 23.10
C LEU A 51 -10.21 5.14 22.67
N LYS A 52 -9.22 4.24 22.80
CA LYS A 52 -7.84 4.55 22.37
C LYS A 52 -7.69 4.58 20.84
N ARG A 53 -8.46 3.78 20.13
CA ARG A 53 -8.43 3.63 18.66
C ARG A 53 -9.88 3.67 18.15
N VAL A 54 -10.20 4.68 17.36
CA VAL A 54 -11.55 4.89 16.83
C VAL A 54 -11.50 4.99 15.33
N ALA A 55 -12.34 4.23 14.63
CA ALA A 55 -12.54 4.30 13.19
C ALA A 55 -13.95 4.83 12.90
N LEU A 56 -14.04 5.94 12.17
CA LEU A 56 -15.28 6.58 11.77
C LEU A 56 -15.49 6.44 10.27
N CYS A 57 -16.53 5.71 9.86
CA CYS A 57 -16.85 5.61 8.43
C CYS A 57 -17.75 6.77 8.00
N MET A 58 -17.24 7.57 7.07
CA MET A 58 -17.95 8.69 6.47
C MET A 58 -18.10 8.43 4.96
N ASP A 59 -19.32 8.36 4.47
CA ASP A 59 -19.62 8.10 3.08
C ASP A 59 -20.68 9.08 2.52
N ILE A 60 -21.02 8.89 1.25
CA ILE A 60 -21.98 9.75 0.53
C ILE A 60 -23.35 9.89 1.20
N ARG A 61 -23.75 8.98 2.09
CA ARG A 61 -25.01 9.06 2.82
C ARG A 61 -24.96 10.11 3.94
N GLY A 62 -23.75 10.36 4.47
CA GLY A 62 -23.50 11.33 5.53
C GLY A 62 -22.99 12.69 5.05
N CYS A 63 -22.71 12.85 3.76
CA CYS A 63 -22.16 14.06 3.16
C CYS A 63 -22.89 14.39 1.87
N ARG A 64 -23.40 15.60 1.74
CA ARG A 64 -24.14 16.01 0.54
C ARG A 64 -23.32 16.89 -0.41
N THR A 65 -22.36 17.63 0.12
CA THR A 65 -21.50 18.51 -0.65
C THR A 65 -20.05 18.42 -0.19
N PRO A 66 -19.08 18.77 -1.06
CA PRO A 66 -17.66 18.83 -0.67
C PRO A 66 -17.39 19.81 0.48
N GLU A 67 -18.14 20.92 0.52
CA GLU A 67 -17.98 21.98 1.52
C GLU A 67 -18.32 21.49 2.94
N GLU A 68 -19.33 20.63 3.09
CA GLU A 68 -19.66 19.98 4.38
C GLU A 68 -18.49 19.15 4.91
N ILE A 69 -17.77 18.48 4.04
CA ILE A 69 -16.59 17.68 4.38
C ILE A 69 -15.43 18.60 4.79
N GLU A 70 -15.16 19.62 3.99
CA GLU A 70 -14.08 20.59 4.26
C GLU A 70 -14.30 21.33 5.58
N GLU A 71 -15.55 21.73 5.86
CA GLU A 71 -15.91 22.37 7.12
C GLU A 71 -15.67 21.43 8.32
N ALA A 72 -16.11 20.18 8.22
CA ALA A 72 -15.94 19.20 9.29
C ALA A 72 -14.45 18.91 9.57
N LEU A 73 -13.62 18.74 8.52
CA LEU A 73 -12.19 18.55 8.68
C LEU A 73 -11.50 19.79 9.25
N SER A 74 -11.88 20.99 8.78
CA SER A 74 -11.35 22.25 9.30
C SER A 74 -11.67 22.45 10.78
N GLN A 75 -12.83 22.00 11.24
CA GLN A 75 -13.20 22.04 12.66
C GLN A 75 -12.32 21.08 13.50
N LEU A 76 -11.95 19.90 12.97
CA LEU A 76 -11.01 19.00 13.63
C LEU A 76 -9.61 19.65 13.72
N ASP A 77 -9.15 20.25 12.63
CA ASP A 77 -7.86 20.95 12.57
C ASP A 77 -7.81 22.11 13.58
N ALA A 78 -8.88 22.92 13.67
CA ALA A 78 -9.01 24.02 14.64
C ALA A 78 -8.99 23.53 16.09
N GLN A 79 -9.52 22.34 16.35
CA GLN A 79 -9.51 21.69 17.67
C GLN A 79 -8.18 20.98 17.95
N ARG A 80 -7.23 20.98 17.03
CA ARG A 80 -5.94 20.27 17.10
C ARG A 80 -6.11 18.77 17.36
N ILE A 81 -7.10 18.16 16.72
CA ILE A 81 -7.33 16.73 16.80
C ILE A 81 -6.50 16.06 15.71
N GLU A 82 -5.60 15.17 16.10
CA GLU A 82 -4.84 14.34 15.17
C GLU A 82 -5.73 13.22 14.64
N TYR A 83 -5.80 13.09 13.32
CA TYR A 83 -6.54 12.05 12.63
C TYR A 83 -5.79 11.59 11.39
N GLU A 84 -6.07 10.38 10.93
CA GLU A 84 -5.62 9.83 9.65
C GLU A 84 -6.84 9.50 8.78
N ILE A 85 -6.67 9.56 7.47
CA ILE A 85 -7.75 9.26 6.51
C ILE A 85 -7.35 8.04 5.67
N LEU A 86 -8.19 7.00 5.70
CA LEU A 86 -8.15 5.86 4.80
C LEU A 86 -9.22 6.03 3.72
N PHE A 87 -8.80 6.16 2.47
CA PHE A 87 -9.70 6.25 1.32
C PHE A 87 -9.68 4.97 0.49
N LEU A 88 -10.87 4.37 0.29
CA LEU A 88 -11.04 3.16 -0.53
C LEU A 88 -11.58 3.55 -1.91
N ASP A 89 -10.84 3.21 -2.95
CA ASP A 89 -11.21 3.48 -4.34
C ASP A 89 -11.29 2.21 -5.17
N ALA A 90 -11.95 2.27 -6.30
CA ALA A 90 -11.92 1.26 -7.35
C ALA A 90 -12.32 1.88 -8.69
N PRO A 91 -11.88 1.31 -9.84
CA PRO A 91 -12.33 1.74 -11.15
C PRO A 91 -13.85 1.61 -11.32
N ASP A 92 -14.43 2.51 -12.12
CA ASP A 92 -15.89 2.58 -12.28
C ASP A 92 -16.50 1.30 -12.86
N ASP A 93 -15.81 0.64 -13.77
CA ASP A 93 -16.21 -0.65 -14.34
C ASP A 93 -16.30 -1.75 -13.28
N VAL A 94 -15.35 -1.77 -12.34
CA VAL A 94 -15.36 -2.70 -11.21
C VAL A 94 -16.52 -2.39 -10.26
N LEU A 95 -16.74 -1.11 -9.94
CA LEU A 95 -17.85 -0.68 -9.07
C LEU A 95 -19.19 -1.03 -9.69
N MET A 96 -19.38 -0.72 -10.97
CA MET A 96 -20.61 -1.06 -11.72
C MET A 96 -20.88 -2.57 -11.73
N ARG A 97 -19.84 -3.38 -11.94
CA ARG A 97 -19.97 -4.85 -11.88
C ARG A 97 -20.38 -5.32 -10.49
N ARG A 98 -19.73 -4.83 -9.41
CA ARG A 98 -20.09 -5.18 -8.04
C ARG A 98 -21.53 -4.81 -7.67
N TYR A 99 -22.00 -3.67 -8.19
CA TYR A 99 -23.41 -3.26 -7.99
C TYR A 99 -24.38 -4.17 -8.73
N SER A 100 -24.09 -4.56 -9.97
CA SER A 100 -24.94 -5.51 -10.71
C SER A 100 -24.98 -6.89 -10.05
N GLU A 101 -23.86 -7.39 -9.54
CA GLU A 101 -23.77 -8.68 -8.83
C GLU A 101 -24.60 -8.67 -7.53
N THR A 102 -24.55 -7.58 -6.76
CA THR A 102 -25.25 -7.47 -5.47
C THR A 102 -26.70 -7.05 -5.60
N ARG A 103 -27.17 -6.68 -6.81
CA ARG A 103 -28.52 -6.14 -7.07
C ARG A 103 -28.89 -4.94 -6.18
N ARG A 104 -27.91 -4.22 -5.66
CA ARG A 104 -28.13 -3.01 -4.89
C ARG A 104 -28.24 -1.80 -5.80
N ARG A 105 -28.99 -0.79 -5.35
CA ARG A 105 -29.02 0.53 -6.01
C ARG A 105 -28.02 1.45 -5.31
N HIS A 106 -27.39 2.32 -6.10
CA HIS A 106 -26.49 3.35 -5.55
C HIS A 106 -27.29 4.31 -4.65
N PRO A 107 -26.75 4.75 -3.49
CA PRO A 107 -27.48 5.65 -2.59
C PRO A 107 -28.07 6.88 -3.30
N MET A 108 -27.28 7.55 -4.15
CA MET A 108 -27.73 8.71 -4.91
C MET A 108 -28.72 8.37 -6.04
N SER A 109 -28.72 7.13 -6.54
CA SER A 109 -29.79 6.70 -7.48
C SER A 109 -31.14 6.55 -6.79
N ILE A 110 -31.13 6.31 -5.48
CA ILE A 110 -32.34 6.21 -4.66
C ILE A 110 -32.83 7.61 -4.26
N SER A 111 -31.92 8.50 -3.78
CA SER A 111 -32.26 9.83 -3.31
C SER A 111 -32.56 10.82 -4.43
N ASP A 112 -31.76 10.81 -5.48
CA ASP A 112 -31.73 11.89 -6.49
C ASP A 112 -32.18 11.40 -7.89
N GLY A 113 -32.53 10.12 -8.02
CA GLY A 113 -32.99 9.53 -9.29
C GLY A 113 -31.91 9.43 -10.38
N LEU A 114 -30.62 9.55 -10.02
CA LEU A 114 -29.50 9.53 -10.96
C LEU A 114 -29.28 8.12 -11.53
N SER A 115 -28.79 8.06 -12.77
CA SER A 115 -28.24 6.80 -13.30
C SER A 115 -27.03 6.36 -12.47
N THR A 116 -26.74 5.06 -12.41
CA THR A 116 -25.60 4.54 -11.61
C THR A 116 -24.26 5.20 -11.98
N ARG A 117 -24.04 5.48 -13.27
CA ARG A 117 -22.80 6.13 -13.73
C ARG A 117 -22.72 7.59 -13.29
N GLU A 118 -23.82 8.35 -13.37
CA GLU A 118 -23.89 9.72 -12.88
C GLU A 118 -23.73 9.78 -11.37
N ALA A 119 -24.31 8.82 -10.65
CA ALA A 119 -24.19 8.69 -9.22
C ALA A 119 -22.72 8.49 -8.78
N PHE A 120 -21.97 7.59 -9.42
CA PHE A 120 -20.53 7.43 -9.14
C PHE A 120 -19.71 8.69 -9.45
N ARG A 121 -19.99 9.37 -10.59
CA ARG A 121 -19.29 10.61 -10.90
C ARG A 121 -19.56 11.66 -9.82
N ARG A 122 -20.81 11.83 -9.42
CA ARG A 122 -21.17 12.80 -8.38
C ARG A 122 -20.62 12.44 -7.01
N GLU A 123 -20.61 11.14 -6.66
CA GLU A 123 -19.97 10.67 -5.42
C GLU A 123 -18.47 10.99 -5.40
N ARG A 124 -17.73 10.80 -6.49
CA ARG A 124 -16.33 11.18 -6.59
C ARG A 124 -16.11 12.67 -6.35
N GLU A 125 -16.93 13.52 -6.96
CA GLU A 125 -16.86 14.97 -6.78
C GLU A 125 -17.06 15.36 -5.31
N ILE A 126 -18.06 14.79 -4.65
CA ILE A 126 -18.36 15.08 -3.24
C ILE A 126 -17.28 14.58 -2.29
N LEU A 127 -16.75 13.37 -2.52
CA LEU A 127 -15.74 12.78 -1.64
C LEU A 127 -14.30 13.20 -1.99
N GLN A 128 -14.10 14.05 -3.00
CA GLN A 128 -12.77 14.49 -3.43
C GLN A 128 -11.94 15.10 -2.28
N PRO A 129 -12.47 15.96 -1.38
CA PRO A 129 -11.69 16.53 -0.28
C PRO A 129 -11.09 15.45 0.65
N LEU A 130 -11.81 14.36 0.89
CA LEU A 130 -11.30 13.24 1.69
C LEU A 130 -10.21 12.45 0.95
N LYS A 131 -10.35 12.31 -0.37
CA LYS A 131 -9.35 11.64 -1.19
C LYS A 131 -8.05 12.45 -1.27
N ASP A 132 -8.15 13.77 -1.44
CA ASP A 132 -6.99 14.65 -1.55
C ASP A 132 -6.19 14.75 -0.25
N ARG A 133 -6.87 14.61 0.90
CA ARG A 133 -6.25 14.62 2.23
C ARG A 133 -5.98 13.22 2.78
N ALA A 134 -6.20 12.16 1.99
CA ALA A 134 -6.01 10.78 2.45
C ALA A 134 -4.54 10.47 2.74
N ASP A 135 -4.27 9.95 3.95
CA ASP A 135 -2.98 9.42 4.35
C ASP A 135 -2.74 8.04 3.72
N TYR A 136 -3.82 7.28 3.53
CA TYR A 136 -3.82 5.95 2.92
C TYR A 136 -4.89 5.87 1.84
N THR A 137 -4.50 5.47 0.63
CA THR A 137 -5.44 5.15 -0.44
C THR A 137 -5.28 3.69 -0.85
N ILE A 138 -6.37 2.93 -0.82
CA ILE A 138 -6.38 1.54 -1.27
C ILE A 138 -7.25 1.42 -2.53
N ASN A 139 -6.63 1.05 -3.66
CA ASN A 139 -7.37 0.62 -4.83
C ASN A 139 -7.78 -0.84 -4.65
N THR A 140 -9.09 -1.07 -4.49
CA THR A 140 -9.64 -2.41 -4.27
C THR A 140 -10.06 -3.11 -5.55
N GLY A 141 -9.78 -2.52 -6.72
CA GLY A 141 -10.25 -3.01 -8.02
C GLY A 141 -9.84 -4.45 -8.32
N LEU A 142 -8.61 -4.82 -7.96
CA LEU A 142 -8.04 -6.15 -8.17
C LEU A 142 -7.96 -7.00 -6.89
N LEU A 143 -8.42 -6.47 -5.75
CA LEU A 143 -8.34 -7.17 -4.48
C LEU A 143 -9.58 -8.03 -4.24
N SER A 144 -9.38 -9.27 -3.79
CA SER A 144 -10.44 -10.04 -3.16
C SER A 144 -10.81 -9.44 -1.80
N THR A 145 -11.97 -9.82 -1.28
CA THR A 145 -12.40 -9.40 0.08
C THR A 145 -11.37 -9.79 1.15
N SER A 146 -10.78 -10.98 1.04
CA SER A 146 -9.74 -11.47 1.95
C SER A 146 -8.46 -10.64 1.85
N GLN A 147 -8.00 -10.35 0.65
CA GLN A 147 -6.81 -9.51 0.42
C GLN A 147 -7.01 -8.08 0.93
N ASN A 148 -8.20 -7.51 0.74
CA ASN A 148 -8.52 -6.18 1.28
C ASN A 148 -8.48 -6.19 2.82
N LYS A 149 -9.07 -7.22 3.46
CA LYS A 149 -9.03 -7.39 4.91
C LYS A 149 -7.59 -7.51 5.43
N GLU A 150 -6.80 -8.41 4.85
CA GLU A 150 -5.39 -8.63 5.21
C GLU A 150 -4.60 -7.32 5.13
N ARG A 151 -4.76 -6.59 4.02
CA ARG A 151 -4.09 -5.31 3.82
C ARG A 151 -4.43 -4.27 4.88
N ILE A 152 -5.70 -4.16 5.27
CA ILE A 152 -6.12 -3.21 6.31
C ILE A 152 -5.57 -3.62 7.67
N CYS A 153 -5.60 -4.91 7.98
CA CYS A 153 -4.98 -5.42 9.21
C CYS A 153 -3.48 -5.11 9.25
N ASP A 154 -2.77 -5.29 8.15
CA ASP A 154 -1.34 -5.00 8.06
C ASP A 154 -1.03 -3.51 8.22
N LEU A 155 -1.86 -2.64 7.63
CA LEU A 155 -1.71 -1.18 7.74
C LEU A 155 -1.85 -0.69 9.18
N PHE A 156 -2.84 -1.21 9.90
CA PHE A 156 -3.26 -0.66 11.18
C PHE A 156 -2.97 -1.56 12.40
N ASN A 157 -2.34 -2.72 12.22
CA ASN A 157 -1.92 -3.55 13.34
C ASN A 157 -0.78 -2.87 14.11
N GLN A 158 -0.84 -2.86 15.45
CA GLN A 158 0.13 -2.17 16.31
C GLN A 158 1.59 -2.63 16.12
N ASN A 159 1.81 -3.78 15.45
CA ASN A 159 3.13 -4.35 15.20
C ASN A 159 3.67 -4.09 13.79
N GLY A 160 2.95 -3.36 12.93
CA GLY A 160 3.39 -3.03 11.57
C GLY A 160 2.82 -1.69 11.14
N GLY A 161 3.64 -0.65 11.07
CA GLY A 161 3.27 0.62 10.46
C GLY A 161 3.01 0.49 8.95
N ALA A 162 2.62 1.58 8.28
CA ALA A 162 2.32 1.64 6.84
C ALA A 162 3.38 0.93 5.94
N LYS A 163 4.63 0.85 6.39
CA LYS A 163 5.70 0.11 5.73
C LYS A 163 5.50 -1.41 5.73
N SER A 164 4.76 -1.95 6.71
CA SER A 164 4.45 -3.39 6.80
C SER A 164 3.28 -3.83 5.90
N ALA A 165 2.50 -2.88 5.40
CA ALA A 165 1.32 -3.16 4.59
C ALA A 165 1.61 -3.39 3.12
N MET A 166 2.74 -2.89 2.62
CA MET A 166 3.18 -3.19 1.27
C MET A 166 4.04 -4.46 1.28
N ARG A 167 3.56 -5.52 0.66
CA ARG A 167 4.34 -6.75 0.45
C ARG A 167 5.46 -6.46 -0.52
N LEU A 168 6.68 -6.39 -0.01
CA LEU A 168 7.88 -6.18 -0.80
C LEU A 168 8.51 -7.53 -1.16
N THR A 169 8.83 -7.75 -2.44
CA THR A 169 9.53 -8.94 -2.91
C THR A 169 10.79 -8.51 -3.66
N ASN A 170 11.95 -8.98 -3.22
CA ASN A 170 13.21 -8.84 -3.94
C ASN A 170 13.50 -10.11 -4.72
N MET A 171 13.49 -10.02 -6.04
CA MET A 171 13.67 -11.16 -6.92
C MET A 171 14.98 -11.06 -7.69
N SER A 172 15.79 -12.11 -7.70
CA SER A 172 16.91 -12.23 -8.65
C SER A 172 16.51 -13.00 -9.89
N PHE A 173 16.95 -12.55 -11.07
CA PHE A 173 16.66 -13.20 -12.33
C PHE A 173 17.81 -13.10 -13.34
N GLY A 174 17.75 -13.94 -14.38
CA GLY A 174 18.64 -13.90 -15.54
C GLY A 174 17.96 -13.32 -16.77
N PHE A 175 18.53 -12.25 -17.35
CA PHE A 175 17.98 -11.62 -18.56
C PHE A 175 17.84 -12.62 -19.73
N LYS A 176 18.69 -13.64 -19.80
CA LYS A 176 18.60 -14.71 -20.85
C LYS A 176 17.28 -15.51 -20.76
N PHE A 177 16.58 -15.46 -19.62
CA PHE A 177 15.29 -16.13 -19.43
C PHE A 177 14.11 -15.16 -19.45
N GLY A 178 14.33 -13.92 -19.84
CA GLY A 178 13.32 -12.86 -19.87
C GLY A 178 13.11 -12.16 -18.52
N ILE A 179 12.57 -10.96 -18.58
CA ILE A 179 12.20 -10.17 -17.41
C ILE A 179 10.98 -10.82 -16.73
N PRO A 180 10.94 -10.93 -15.39
CA PRO A 180 9.76 -11.42 -14.69
C PRO A 180 8.54 -10.53 -15.00
N PRO A 181 7.40 -11.09 -15.41
CA PRO A 181 6.20 -10.30 -15.72
C PRO A 181 5.60 -9.60 -14.50
N GLU A 182 5.87 -10.12 -13.30
CA GLU A 182 5.47 -9.55 -12.01
C GLU A 182 6.39 -8.43 -11.51
N ALA A 183 7.48 -8.11 -12.23
CA ALA A 183 8.42 -7.07 -11.80
C ALA A 183 7.83 -5.66 -11.96
N ASP A 184 7.80 -4.89 -10.89
CA ASP A 184 7.46 -3.47 -10.91
C ASP A 184 8.69 -2.59 -11.17
N LEU A 185 9.82 -2.97 -10.58
CA LEU A 185 11.12 -2.33 -10.79
C LEU A 185 12.12 -3.37 -11.29
N VAL A 186 12.89 -3.00 -12.32
CA VAL A 186 13.96 -3.85 -12.88
C VAL A 186 15.28 -3.14 -12.72
N LEU A 187 16.19 -3.73 -11.94
CA LEU A 187 17.52 -3.22 -11.67
C LEU A 187 18.55 -4.10 -12.40
N ASP A 188 19.32 -3.51 -13.29
CA ASP A 188 20.29 -4.22 -14.13
C ASP A 188 21.69 -4.15 -13.53
N VAL A 189 22.28 -5.31 -13.23
CA VAL A 189 23.65 -5.43 -12.70
C VAL A 189 24.62 -6.11 -13.67
N ARG A 190 24.29 -6.16 -14.98
CA ARG A 190 25.16 -6.77 -16.01
C ARG A 190 26.42 -5.96 -16.26
N CYS A 191 26.41 -4.66 -15.97
CA CYS A 191 27.57 -3.76 -16.11
C CYS A 191 28.72 -4.08 -15.16
N LEU A 192 28.48 -4.90 -14.12
CA LEU A 192 29.50 -5.25 -13.13
C LEU A 192 30.36 -6.43 -13.56
N PRO A 193 31.60 -6.59 -13.02
CA PRO A 193 32.45 -7.74 -13.24
C PRO A 193 31.72 -9.06 -12.99
N ASN A 194 31.99 -10.04 -13.84
CA ASN A 194 31.22 -11.28 -13.84
C ASN A 194 31.99 -12.43 -13.18
N PRO A 195 31.53 -12.94 -11.99
CA PRO A 195 32.18 -14.07 -11.30
C PRO A 195 32.29 -15.33 -12.14
N PHE A 196 31.48 -15.49 -13.17
CA PHE A 196 31.53 -16.65 -14.09
C PHE A 196 32.89 -16.86 -14.74
N TYR A 197 33.68 -15.81 -14.93
CA TYR A 197 35.03 -15.89 -15.54
C TYR A 197 36.12 -16.23 -14.52
N VAL A 198 35.80 -16.35 -13.25
CA VAL A 198 36.70 -16.82 -12.20
C VAL A 198 36.45 -18.32 -11.97
N PRO A 199 37.42 -19.20 -12.26
CA PRO A 199 37.21 -20.65 -12.24
C PRO A 199 36.61 -21.16 -10.92
N GLU A 200 37.07 -20.62 -9.77
CA GLU A 200 36.66 -21.02 -8.43
C GLU A 200 35.23 -20.57 -8.10
N LEU A 201 34.72 -19.55 -8.79
CA LEU A 201 33.39 -18.97 -8.56
C LEU A 201 32.34 -19.41 -9.56
N LYS A 202 32.77 -19.98 -10.68
CA LYS A 202 31.92 -20.33 -11.83
C LYS A 202 30.72 -21.18 -11.47
N HIS A 203 30.89 -22.13 -10.54
CA HIS A 203 29.88 -23.11 -10.14
C HIS A 203 29.15 -22.72 -8.83
N LYS A 204 29.57 -21.61 -8.21
CA LYS A 204 28.96 -21.04 -7.02
C LYS A 204 27.83 -20.08 -7.41
N THR A 205 27.13 -19.55 -6.41
CA THR A 205 26.01 -18.63 -6.60
C THR A 205 26.21 -17.37 -5.73
N GLY A 206 25.43 -16.35 -5.90
CA GLY A 206 25.42 -15.18 -5.01
C GLY A 206 24.89 -15.46 -3.60
N LEU A 207 24.60 -16.73 -3.25
CA LEU A 207 24.38 -17.18 -1.88
C LEU A 207 25.68 -17.50 -1.16
N ASP A 208 26.73 -17.84 -1.91
CA ASP A 208 28.06 -18.17 -1.40
C ASP A 208 28.84 -16.87 -1.10
N GLU A 209 29.43 -16.77 0.09
CA GLU A 209 30.12 -15.56 0.54
C GLU A 209 31.27 -15.14 -0.38
N GLU A 210 32.03 -16.08 -0.92
CA GLU A 210 33.12 -15.81 -1.85
C GLU A 210 32.65 -15.11 -3.13
N VAL A 211 31.44 -15.40 -3.61
CA VAL A 211 30.82 -14.70 -4.74
C VAL A 211 30.37 -13.31 -4.31
N VAL A 212 29.79 -13.19 -3.11
CA VAL A 212 29.39 -11.89 -2.55
C VAL A 212 30.61 -11.00 -2.41
N ASP A 213 31.69 -11.51 -1.82
CA ASP A 213 32.94 -10.79 -1.61
C ASP A 213 33.56 -10.35 -2.92
N PHE A 214 33.61 -11.25 -3.91
CA PHE A 214 34.09 -10.89 -5.24
C PHE A 214 33.29 -9.75 -5.85
N VAL A 215 31.96 -9.85 -5.87
CA VAL A 215 31.08 -8.82 -6.46
C VAL A 215 31.26 -7.50 -5.70
N MET A 216 31.24 -7.53 -4.38
CA MET A 216 31.29 -6.33 -3.54
C MET A 216 32.69 -5.76 -3.32
N SER A 217 33.77 -6.47 -3.73
CA SER A 217 35.13 -5.92 -3.71
C SER A 217 35.36 -4.81 -4.75
N HIS A 218 34.48 -4.73 -5.75
CA HIS A 218 34.60 -3.75 -6.82
C HIS A 218 33.95 -2.41 -6.44
N PRO A 219 34.67 -1.28 -6.53
CA PRO A 219 34.13 0.04 -6.19
C PRO A 219 32.86 0.39 -6.98
N GLU A 220 32.76 -0.05 -8.26
CA GLU A 220 31.60 0.19 -9.11
C GLU A 220 30.36 -0.54 -8.59
N ALA A 221 30.52 -1.72 -8.00
CA ALA A 221 29.42 -2.47 -7.41
C ALA A 221 28.92 -1.80 -6.14
N GLN A 222 29.82 -1.31 -5.30
CA GLN A 222 29.47 -0.58 -4.07
C GLN A 222 28.73 0.72 -4.40
N GLU A 223 29.23 1.49 -5.37
CA GLU A 223 28.59 2.74 -5.80
C GLU A 223 27.22 2.49 -6.45
N LEU A 224 27.09 1.45 -7.30
CA LEU A 224 25.82 1.11 -7.90
C LEU A 224 24.79 0.68 -6.84
N LEU A 225 25.19 -0.13 -5.87
CA LEU A 225 24.33 -0.54 -4.76
C LEU A 225 23.82 0.68 -4.00
N LYS A 226 24.72 1.59 -3.61
CA LYS A 226 24.38 2.83 -2.91
C LYS A 226 23.37 3.69 -3.67
N ARG A 227 23.49 3.77 -4.99
CA ARG A 227 22.51 4.50 -5.82
C ARG A 227 21.15 3.83 -5.86
N TYR A 228 21.11 2.51 -5.95
CA TYR A 228 19.85 1.76 -5.86
C TYR A 228 19.21 1.91 -4.47
N GLU A 229 19.99 1.85 -3.39
CA GLU A 229 19.53 2.09 -2.03
C GLU A 229 18.92 3.48 -1.89
N SER A 230 19.62 4.53 -2.34
CA SER A 230 19.11 5.91 -2.30
C SER A 230 17.83 6.11 -3.12
N PHE A 231 17.75 5.49 -4.30
CA PHE A 231 16.53 5.50 -5.09
C PHE A 231 15.37 4.82 -4.35
N LEU A 232 15.59 3.66 -3.75
CA LEU A 232 14.57 2.91 -3.04
C LEU A 232 14.13 3.62 -1.76
N GLU A 233 15.06 4.25 -1.03
CA GLU A 233 14.73 5.07 0.14
C GLU A 233 13.73 6.18 -0.20
N TYR A 234 13.91 6.81 -1.35
CA TYR A 234 13.00 7.84 -1.85
C TYR A 234 11.69 7.26 -2.41
N ALA A 235 11.78 6.20 -3.21
CA ALA A 235 10.64 5.69 -3.98
C ALA A 235 9.67 4.83 -3.16
N LEU A 236 10.16 4.01 -2.22
CA LEU A 236 9.32 3.09 -1.44
C LEU A 236 8.20 3.81 -0.65
N PRO A 237 8.45 4.94 0.05
CA PRO A 237 7.38 5.69 0.71
C PRO A 237 6.32 6.21 -0.27
N LEU A 238 6.69 6.56 -1.49
CA LEU A 238 5.75 7.03 -2.51
C LEU A 238 4.82 5.89 -2.99
N TYR A 239 5.34 4.68 -3.17
CA TYR A 239 4.52 3.51 -3.49
C TYR A 239 3.56 3.13 -2.34
N VAL A 240 4.01 3.27 -1.10
CA VAL A 240 3.14 3.08 0.08
C VAL A 240 2.02 4.11 0.09
N LYS A 241 2.34 5.39 -0.15
CA LYS A 241 1.37 6.50 -0.18
C LYS A 241 0.36 6.34 -1.33
N GLU A 242 0.81 5.86 -2.49
CA GLU A 242 -0.06 5.55 -3.64
C GLU A 242 -1.02 4.37 -3.36
N GLY A 243 -0.77 3.64 -2.29
CA GLY A 243 -1.61 2.51 -1.89
C GLY A 243 -1.26 1.19 -2.56
N LYS A 244 -0.04 1.04 -3.07
CA LYS A 244 0.41 -0.20 -3.72
C LYS A 244 0.50 -1.34 -2.70
N SER A 245 -0.20 -2.47 -2.99
CA SER A 245 -0.27 -3.63 -2.08
C SER A 245 0.94 -4.54 -2.16
N GLN A 246 1.56 -4.61 -3.33
CA GLN A 246 2.72 -5.44 -3.62
C GLN A 246 3.67 -4.63 -4.48
N LEU A 247 4.97 -4.78 -4.20
CA LEU A 247 6.03 -4.23 -5.03
C LEU A 247 7.10 -5.31 -5.24
N THR A 248 7.38 -5.64 -6.47
CA THR A 248 8.44 -6.59 -6.84
C THR A 248 9.63 -5.85 -7.43
N ILE A 249 10.76 -5.90 -6.73
CA ILE A 249 12.06 -5.38 -7.18
C ILE A 249 12.83 -6.55 -7.79
N ALA A 250 12.94 -6.57 -9.10
CA ALA A 250 13.64 -7.62 -9.84
C ALA A 250 15.06 -7.16 -10.19
N VAL A 251 16.07 -7.87 -9.70
CA VAL A 251 17.49 -7.61 -9.99
C VAL A 251 17.98 -8.61 -11.02
N GLY A 252 18.47 -8.11 -12.15
CA GLY A 252 18.87 -8.95 -13.29
C GLY A 252 20.36 -8.95 -13.59
N CYS A 253 20.94 -10.14 -13.74
CA CYS A 253 22.23 -10.32 -14.41
C CYS A 253 22.06 -11.25 -15.63
N THR A 254 23.12 -11.61 -16.34
CA THR A 254 23.01 -12.44 -17.54
C THR A 254 22.35 -13.79 -17.26
N GLY A 255 22.86 -14.53 -16.27
CA GLY A 255 22.40 -15.91 -15.95
C GLY A 255 21.51 -16.04 -14.72
N GLY A 256 21.36 -15.00 -13.89
CA GLY A 256 20.53 -15.04 -12.69
C GLY A 256 21.17 -15.73 -11.49
N LYS A 257 22.46 -16.12 -11.52
CA LYS A 257 23.11 -16.96 -10.49
C LYS A 257 24.05 -16.23 -9.54
N HIS A 258 24.75 -15.20 -9.98
CA HIS A 258 25.83 -14.56 -9.19
C HIS A 258 25.43 -13.14 -8.76
N ARG A 259 25.75 -12.11 -9.58
CA ARG A 259 25.57 -10.70 -9.30
C ARG A 259 24.14 -10.34 -8.89
N SER A 260 23.13 -10.87 -9.58
CA SER A 260 21.72 -10.59 -9.29
C SER A 260 21.28 -11.13 -7.92
N ILE A 261 21.74 -12.32 -7.52
CA ILE A 261 21.45 -12.88 -6.20
C ILE A 261 22.10 -12.03 -5.10
N THR A 262 23.40 -11.70 -5.28
CA THR A 262 24.14 -10.83 -4.34
C THR A 262 23.40 -9.51 -4.14
N PHE A 263 23.04 -8.81 -5.21
CA PHE A 263 22.36 -7.52 -5.12
C PHE A 263 20.94 -7.62 -4.57
N ALA A 264 20.16 -8.64 -4.96
CA ALA A 264 18.81 -8.84 -4.44
C ALA A 264 18.83 -9.03 -2.90
N ARG A 265 19.82 -9.75 -2.37
CA ARG A 265 20.02 -9.91 -0.92
C ARG A 265 20.41 -8.60 -0.24
N LYS A 266 21.39 -7.87 -0.78
CA LYS A 266 21.85 -6.59 -0.23
C LYS A 266 20.74 -5.53 -0.22
N ILE A 267 19.95 -5.47 -1.29
CA ILE A 267 18.78 -4.59 -1.35
C ILE A 267 17.72 -5.01 -0.32
N ALA A 268 17.49 -6.32 -0.13
CA ALA A 268 16.57 -6.78 0.91
C ALA A 268 17.04 -6.38 2.32
N GLU A 269 18.32 -6.60 2.65
CA GLU A 269 18.93 -6.18 3.90
C GLU A 269 18.76 -4.66 4.14
N TYR A 270 18.88 -3.85 3.08
CA TYR A 270 18.66 -2.41 3.17
C TYR A 270 17.18 -2.06 3.39
N CYS A 271 16.27 -2.71 2.68
CA CYS A 271 14.83 -2.51 2.87
C CYS A 271 14.39 -2.89 4.30
N GLU A 272 14.99 -3.93 4.90
CA GLU A 272 14.75 -4.28 6.31
C GLU A 272 15.18 -3.15 7.26
N LYS A 273 16.34 -2.53 7.03
CA LYS A 273 16.80 -1.38 7.81
C LYS A 273 15.84 -0.17 7.68
N LEU A 274 15.19 -0.02 6.54
CA LEU A 274 14.15 0.99 6.35
C LEU A 274 12.81 0.62 7.02
N GLY A 275 12.70 -0.57 7.61
CA GLY A 275 11.51 -1.05 8.33
C GLY A 275 10.48 -1.78 7.46
N TYR A 276 10.85 -2.21 6.27
CA TYR A 276 10.04 -3.11 5.43
C TYR A 276 10.32 -4.57 5.79
N LYS A 277 9.44 -5.49 5.35
CA LYS A 277 9.63 -6.95 5.50
C LYS A 277 9.70 -7.59 4.11
N PRO A 278 10.86 -7.53 3.42
CA PRO A 278 10.98 -8.07 2.08
C PRO A 278 11.03 -9.59 2.07
N GLY A 279 10.24 -10.20 1.18
CA GLY A 279 10.48 -11.58 0.75
C GLY A 279 11.63 -11.64 -0.26
N ILE A 280 12.42 -12.72 -0.25
CA ILE A 280 13.50 -12.93 -1.22
C ILE A 280 13.16 -14.14 -2.09
N GLN A 281 13.32 -13.99 -3.41
CA GLN A 281 13.13 -15.06 -4.39
C GLN A 281 14.29 -15.10 -5.39
N HIS A 282 14.74 -16.29 -5.74
CA HIS A 282 15.80 -16.50 -6.72
C HIS A 282 15.27 -17.35 -7.88
N ARG A 283 14.64 -16.68 -8.88
CA ARG A 283 13.90 -17.34 -9.97
C ARG A 283 14.74 -18.34 -10.76
N ASP A 284 16.00 -17.98 -11.05
CA ASP A 284 16.84 -18.73 -11.98
C ASP A 284 18.09 -19.34 -11.32
N SER A 285 18.13 -19.47 -9.99
CA SER A 285 19.31 -19.99 -9.27
C SER A 285 19.65 -21.45 -9.59
N VAL A 286 18.66 -22.25 -9.94
CA VAL A 286 18.78 -23.71 -10.19
C VAL A 286 18.76 -24.06 -11.68
N ARG A 287 18.67 -23.07 -12.60
CA ARG A 287 18.59 -23.30 -14.06
C ARG A 287 19.94 -23.38 -14.75
#